data_f7678c8f3e20dc24ee2790fa56af571f
#
_entry.id   f7678c8f3e20dc24ee2790fa56af571f
#
_cell.length_a   1.000
_cell.length_b   1.000
_cell.length_c   1.000
_cell.angle_alpha   90.00
_cell.angle_beta   90.00
_cell.angle_gamma   90.00
#
_symmetry.space_group_name_H-M   'P 1'
#
loop_
_entity.id
_entity.type
_entity.pdbx_description
1 polymer ?
#
loop_
_entity_poly.entity_id
_entity_poly.type
_entity_poly.pdbx_seq_one_letter_code
_entity_poly.pdbx_strand_id
1 'polypeptide(L)'
;MADTRFNINSNEYLPLRDVVFNTLRDAILTGKLVPGERLMENQLAEKLGVSRTPVREALRMLELENLVELVPRKGAQVLDMSEKDIINILEVRGVLEGLATGLACKKMSAEGLAELKGLEERFEKAVADKALEEIAEIDEQFHNVIFASTDNDKLIQIFNNLQIQLYRYRMAHLKLDSSIPAIVAHHKGIIRAIENHDVEEGTTMAQGHVKYHTEFILRAVRNKETK
;
A
#
# COMPACT_ATOMS: atom_id res chain seq x y z
N MET A 1 3.30 -29.17 7.33
CA MET A 1 3.04 -28.21 6.22
C MET A 1 1.56 -27.87 6.25
N ALA A 2 1.20 -26.63 6.56
CA ALA A 2 -0.19 -26.22 6.56
C ALA A 2 -0.71 -26.21 5.10
N ASP A 3 -1.82 -26.91 4.87
CA ASP A 3 -2.49 -26.99 3.57
C ASP A 3 -3.18 -25.63 3.31
N THR A 4 -2.47 -24.71 2.68
CA THR A 4 -3.02 -23.39 2.32
C THR A 4 -3.82 -23.54 1.04
N ARG A 5 -5.12 -23.82 1.16
CA ARG A 5 -6.03 -23.83 0.03
C ARG A 5 -6.39 -22.39 -0.34
N PHE A 6 -6.16 -22.04 -1.59
CA PHE A 6 -6.58 -20.76 -2.17
C PHE A 6 -7.93 -20.97 -2.87
N ASN A 7 -8.95 -20.16 -2.52
CA ASN A 7 -10.21 -20.14 -3.26
C ASN A 7 -10.11 -19.11 -4.40
N ILE A 8 -10.27 -19.58 -5.63
CA ILE A 8 -10.40 -18.71 -6.81
C ILE A 8 -11.87 -18.36 -6.96
N ASN A 9 -12.20 -17.07 -6.94
CA ASN A 9 -13.53 -16.60 -7.24
C ASN A 9 -13.72 -16.57 -8.77
N SER A 10 -14.35 -17.61 -9.31
CA SER A 10 -14.55 -17.80 -10.76
C SER A 10 -15.66 -16.94 -11.38
N ASN A 11 -16.31 -16.07 -10.60
CA ASN A 11 -17.43 -15.24 -11.07
C ASN A 11 -17.02 -13.87 -11.65
N GLU A 12 -15.74 -13.53 -11.68
CA GLU A 12 -15.26 -12.34 -12.34
C GLU A 12 -14.85 -12.65 -13.78
N TYR A 13 -15.32 -11.84 -14.75
CA TYR A 13 -14.94 -11.91 -16.18
C TYR A 13 -13.49 -11.47 -16.43
N LEU A 14 -12.60 -11.66 -15.47
CA LEU A 14 -11.18 -11.37 -15.60
C LEU A 14 -10.44 -12.53 -16.26
N PRO A 15 -9.44 -12.26 -17.10
CA PRO A 15 -8.53 -13.29 -17.61
C PRO A 15 -7.96 -14.11 -16.44
N LEU A 16 -7.83 -15.42 -16.62
CA LEU A 16 -7.39 -16.32 -15.55
C LEU A 16 -6.02 -15.93 -14.95
N ARG A 17 -5.14 -15.31 -15.75
CA ARG A 17 -3.87 -14.77 -15.27
C ARG A 17 -4.07 -13.67 -14.23
N ASP A 18 -5.08 -12.80 -14.43
CA ASP A 18 -5.33 -11.67 -13.55
C ASP A 18 -5.96 -12.15 -12.23
N VAL A 19 -6.82 -13.19 -12.29
CA VAL A 19 -7.35 -13.86 -11.10
C VAL A 19 -6.22 -14.50 -10.28
N VAL A 20 -5.29 -15.21 -10.94
CA VAL A 20 -4.12 -15.83 -10.29
C VAL A 20 -3.22 -14.75 -9.71
N PHE A 21 -2.96 -13.67 -10.46
CA PHE A 21 -2.16 -12.54 -10.01
C PHE A 21 -2.74 -11.92 -8.74
N ASN A 22 -4.03 -11.54 -8.75
CA ASN A 22 -4.69 -10.95 -7.58
C ASN A 22 -4.65 -11.90 -6.37
N THR A 23 -4.93 -13.19 -6.59
CA THR A 23 -4.89 -14.20 -5.51
C THR A 23 -3.51 -14.30 -4.86
N LEU A 24 -2.45 -14.36 -5.66
CA LEU A 24 -1.08 -14.46 -5.14
C LEU A 24 -0.62 -13.13 -4.52
N ARG A 25 -0.98 -12.01 -5.13
CA ARG A 25 -0.71 -10.67 -4.61
C ARG A 25 -1.30 -10.49 -3.22
N ASP A 26 -2.58 -10.78 -3.04
CA ASP A 26 -3.26 -10.71 -1.74
C ASP A 26 -2.62 -11.66 -0.72
N ALA A 27 -2.21 -12.85 -1.14
CA ALA A 27 -1.54 -13.79 -0.26
C ALA A 27 -0.16 -13.27 0.20
N ILE A 28 0.58 -12.55 -0.64
CA ILE A 28 1.85 -11.89 -0.28
C ILE A 28 1.58 -10.70 0.65
N LEU A 29 0.63 -9.83 0.30
CA LEU A 29 0.34 -8.63 1.06
C LEU A 29 -0.21 -8.93 2.46
N THR A 30 -1.03 -9.97 2.59
CA THR A 30 -1.57 -10.42 3.89
C THR A 30 -0.61 -11.30 4.70
N GLY A 31 0.57 -11.64 4.14
CA GLY A 31 1.57 -12.46 4.80
C GLY A 31 1.25 -13.97 4.83
N LYS A 32 0.28 -14.44 4.03
CA LYS A 32 0.03 -15.87 3.80
C LYS A 32 1.18 -16.53 3.03
N LEU A 33 1.77 -15.79 2.09
CA LEU A 33 3.04 -16.11 1.45
C LEU A 33 4.09 -15.19 2.08
N VAL A 34 5.08 -15.81 2.75
CA VAL A 34 6.04 -15.05 3.55
C VAL A 34 7.30 -14.67 2.74
N PRO A 35 8.02 -13.59 3.11
CA PRO A 35 9.29 -13.26 2.51
C PRO A 35 10.26 -14.44 2.49
N GLY A 36 10.97 -14.62 1.37
CA GLY A 36 11.86 -15.74 1.13
C GLY A 36 11.18 -17.05 0.69
N GLU A 37 9.84 -17.12 0.74
CA GLU A 37 9.09 -18.30 0.28
C GLU A 37 9.26 -18.51 -1.22
N ARG A 38 9.50 -19.77 -1.61
CA ARG A 38 9.63 -20.16 -3.03
C ARG A 38 8.28 -20.50 -3.65
N LEU A 39 8.00 -19.86 -4.76
CA LEU A 39 6.78 -20.00 -5.53
C LEU A 39 7.06 -20.81 -6.80
N MET A 40 6.83 -22.13 -6.70
CA MET A 40 7.07 -23.06 -7.83
C MET A 40 5.86 -23.10 -8.76
N GLU A 41 6.05 -22.79 -10.06
CA GLU A 41 4.96 -22.76 -11.06
C GLU A 41 4.08 -24.02 -11.02
N ASN A 42 4.70 -25.21 -10.94
CA ASN A 42 3.96 -26.48 -10.94
C ASN A 42 3.08 -26.63 -9.69
N GLN A 43 3.62 -26.32 -8.52
CA GLN A 43 2.89 -26.44 -7.24
C GLN A 43 1.75 -25.43 -7.16
N LEU A 44 1.98 -24.19 -7.62
CA LEU A 44 0.93 -23.19 -7.69
C LEU A 44 -0.17 -23.55 -8.68
N ALA A 45 0.19 -24.06 -9.87
CA ALA A 45 -0.78 -24.52 -10.85
C ALA A 45 -1.68 -25.63 -10.30
N GLU A 46 -1.09 -26.61 -9.60
CA GLU A 46 -1.83 -27.68 -8.92
C GLU A 46 -2.74 -27.14 -7.80
N LYS A 47 -2.21 -26.29 -6.89
CA LYS A 47 -2.96 -25.70 -5.79
C LYS A 47 -4.13 -24.82 -6.25
N LEU A 48 -3.97 -24.12 -7.37
CA LEU A 48 -4.96 -23.21 -7.92
C LEU A 48 -5.91 -23.88 -8.92
N GLY A 49 -5.64 -25.14 -9.31
CA GLY A 49 -6.45 -25.85 -10.29
C GLY A 49 -6.38 -25.28 -11.71
N VAL A 50 -5.26 -24.67 -12.09
CA VAL A 50 -5.06 -24.00 -13.39
C VAL A 50 -3.85 -24.56 -14.13
N SER A 51 -3.70 -24.20 -15.41
CA SER A 51 -2.48 -24.53 -16.16
C SER A 51 -1.30 -23.64 -15.71
N ARG A 52 -0.06 -24.03 -16.09
CA ARG A 52 1.16 -23.30 -15.74
C ARG A 52 1.26 -21.91 -16.40
N THR A 53 0.64 -21.72 -17.56
CA THR A 53 0.74 -20.47 -18.32
C THR A 53 0.21 -19.26 -17.53
N PRO A 54 -1.05 -19.23 -17.02
CA PRO A 54 -1.55 -18.11 -16.22
C PRO A 54 -0.73 -17.90 -14.94
N VAL A 55 -0.18 -18.96 -14.33
CA VAL A 55 0.69 -18.83 -13.15
C VAL A 55 1.99 -18.12 -13.50
N ARG A 56 2.63 -18.49 -14.60
CA ARG A 56 3.88 -17.87 -15.05
C ARG A 56 3.69 -16.39 -15.40
N GLU A 57 2.57 -16.06 -16.06
CA GLU A 57 2.24 -14.67 -16.38
C GLU A 57 1.96 -13.86 -15.10
N ALA A 58 1.22 -14.43 -14.15
CA ALA A 58 0.97 -13.81 -12.85
C ALA A 58 2.28 -13.56 -12.06
N LEU A 59 3.20 -14.52 -12.03
CA LEU A 59 4.51 -14.33 -11.37
C LEU A 59 5.34 -13.22 -12.04
N ARG A 60 5.27 -13.05 -13.36
CA ARG A 60 5.91 -11.92 -14.05
C ARG A 60 5.26 -10.58 -13.68
N MET A 61 3.93 -10.54 -13.54
CA MET A 61 3.23 -9.34 -13.10
C MET A 61 3.63 -8.97 -11.65
N LEU A 62 3.76 -9.98 -10.77
CA LEU A 62 4.24 -9.76 -9.39
C LEU A 62 5.69 -9.27 -9.34
N GLU A 63 6.54 -9.71 -10.27
CA GLU A 63 7.91 -9.21 -10.39
C GLU A 63 7.94 -7.73 -10.82
N LEU A 64 7.05 -7.31 -11.73
CA LEU A 64 6.91 -5.89 -12.10
C LEU A 64 6.44 -5.00 -10.93
N GLU A 65 5.71 -5.57 -9.98
CA GLU A 65 5.33 -4.89 -8.73
C GLU A 65 6.41 -5.01 -7.63
N ASN A 66 7.55 -5.63 -7.90
CA ASN A 66 8.61 -5.91 -6.92
C ASN A 66 8.14 -6.70 -5.69
N LEU A 67 7.16 -7.59 -5.87
CA LEU A 67 6.67 -8.48 -4.81
C LEU A 67 7.40 -9.83 -4.81
N VAL A 68 7.93 -10.23 -5.96
CA VAL A 68 8.71 -11.45 -6.12
C VAL A 68 9.92 -11.19 -7.03
N GLU A 69 10.92 -12.08 -6.96
CA GLU A 69 12.03 -12.18 -7.91
C GLU A 69 11.92 -13.50 -8.67
N LEU A 70 11.99 -13.45 -10.01
CA LEU A 70 12.00 -14.66 -10.83
C LEU A 70 13.37 -15.33 -10.75
N VAL A 71 13.38 -16.60 -10.35
CA VAL A 71 14.60 -17.40 -10.28
C VAL A 71 14.61 -18.39 -11.44
N PRO A 72 15.59 -18.30 -12.38
CA PRO A 72 15.64 -19.16 -13.56
C PRO A 72 15.51 -20.65 -13.21
N ARG A 73 14.58 -21.34 -13.83
CA ARG A 73 14.27 -22.78 -13.64
C ARG A 73 13.75 -23.16 -12.25
N LYS A 74 13.52 -22.19 -11.36
CA LYS A 74 13.10 -22.42 -9.96
C LYS A 74 11.81 -21.70 -9.57
N GLY A 75 11.12 -21.05 -10.52
CA GLY A 75 9.90 -20.27 -10.27
C GLY A 75 10.22 -18.86 -9.81
N ALA A 76 9.59 -18.42 -8.72
CA ALA A 76 9.83 -17.12 -8.12
C ALA A 76 10.13 -17.25 -6.61
N GLN A 77 10.61 -16.18 -6.01
CA GLN A 77 10.79 -16.06 -4.56
C GLN A 77 10.13 -14.76 -4.08
N VAL A 78 9.37 -14.82 -3.01
CA VAL A 78 8.76 -13.63 -2.40
C VAL A 78 9.87 -12.73 -1.87
N LEU A 79 9.89 -11.48 -2.33
CA LEU A 79 10.88 -10.49 -1.89
C LEU A 79 10.62 -10.05 -0.46
N ASP A 80 11.70 -9.82 0.27
CA ASP A 80 11.70 -9.01 1.46
C ASP A 80 12.39 -7.67 1.15
N MET A 81 12.02 -6.63 1.88
CA MET A 81 12.65 -5.32 1.71
C MET A 81 13.60 -5.08 2.87
N SER A 82 14.81 -4.69 2.55
CA SER A 82 15.75 -4.21 3.56
C SER A 82 15.29 -2.88 4.16
N GLU A 83 15.79 -2.53 5.34
CA GLU A 83 15.55 -1.20 5.93
C GLU A 83 15.91 -0.07 4.95
N LYS A 84 16.99 -0.25 4.19
CA LYS A 84 17.44 0.70 3.16
C LYS A 84 16.41 0.86 2.04
N ASP A 85 15.82 -0.24 1.57
CA ASP A 85 14.82 -0.19 0.50
C ASP A 85 13.56 0.55 0.98
N ILE A 86 13.14 0.30 2.21
CA ILE A 86 12.00 0.99 2.85
C ILE A 86 12.29 2.49 2.95
N ILE A 87 13.48 2.89 3.40
CA ILE A 87 13.88 4.29 3.47
C ILE A 87 13.82 4.94 2.08
N ASN A 88 14.44 4.31 1.07
CA ASN A 88 14.47 4.82 -0.29
C ASN A 88 13.05 5.05 -0.85
N ILE A 89 12.12 4.10 -0.62
CA ILE A 89 10.73 4.21 -1.07
C ILE A 89 10.01 5.35 -0.34
N LEU A 90 10.18 5.47 0.97
CA LEU A 90 9.53 6.50 1.78
C LEU A 90 10.05 7.90 1.47
N GLU A 91 11.33 8.06 1.13
CA GLU A 91 11.88 9.33 0.64
C GLU A 91 11.20 9.77 -0.67
N VAL A 92 11.07 8.85 -1.65
CA VAL A 92 10.36 9.14 -2.90
C VAL A 92 8.88 9.43 -2.64
N ARG A 93 8.24 8.63 -1.78
CA ARG A 93 6.84 8.83 -1.39
C ARG A 93 6.60 10.22 -0.80
N GLY A 94 7.49 10.69 0.09
CA GLY A 94 7.38 12.02 0.70
C GLY A 94 7.38 13.15 -0.35
N VAL A 95 8.22 13.04 -1.38
CA VAL A 95 8.25 14.01 -2.48
C VAL A 95 6.95 13.96 -3.31
N LEU A 96 6.45 12.76 -3.62
CA LEU A 96 5.24 12.57 -4.41
C LEU A 96 3.99 13.05 -3.66
N GLU A 97 3.88 12.77 -2.36
CA GLU A 97 2.75 13.23 -1.54
C GLU A 97 2.77 14.75 -1.36
N GLY A 98 3.94 15.35 -1.16
CA GLY A 98 4.07 16.80 -1.13
C GLY A 98 3.64 17.45 -2.45
N LEU A 99 4.07 16.89 -3.60
CA LEU A 99 3.64 17.35 -4.92
C LEU A 99 2.13 17.18 -5.11
N ALA A 100 1.58 16.01 -4.79
CA ALA A 100 0.16 15.73 -4.94
C ALA A 100 -0.71 16.67 -4.09
N THR A 101 -0.35 16.88 -2.82
CA THR A 101 -1.07 17.79 -1.93
C THR A 101 -0.97 19.24 -2.41
N GLY A 102 0.22 19.69 -2.86
CA GLY A 102 0.38 21.03 -3.44
C GLY A 102 -0.46 21.23 -4.71
N LEU A 103 -0.64 20.19 -5.53
CA LEU A 103 -1.55 20.22 -6.69
C LEU A 103 -3.01 20.20 -6.24
N ALA A 104 -3.35 19.41 -5.22
CA ALA A 104 -4.68 19.34 -4.62
C ALA A 104 -5.12 20.70 -4.07
N CYS A 105 -4.25 21.46 -3.43
CA CYS A 105 -4.51 22.81 -2.98
C CYS A 105 -4.97 23.74 -4.13
N LYS A 106 -4.55 23.46 -5.37
CA LYS A 106 -4.91 24.27 -6.55
C LYS A 106 -6.11 23.75 -7.32
N LYS A 107 -6.36 22.45 -7.30
CA LYS A 107 -7.24 21.76 -8.24
C LYS A 107 -8.41 21.03 -7.62
N MET A 108 -8.35 20.71 -6.31
CA MET A 108 -9.37 19.89 -5.66
C MET A 108 -10.75 20.57 -5.74
N SER A 109 -11.76 19.81 -6.16
CA SER A 109 -13.14 20.28 -6.20
C SER A 109 -13.75 20.34 -4.79
N ALA A 110 -14.88 21.06 -4.67
CA ALA A 110 -15.63 21.12 -3.42
C ALA A 110 -16.11 19.71 -2.96
N GLU A 111 -16.47 18.86 -3.92
CA GLU A 111 -16.89 17.48 -3.69
C GLU A 111 -15.72 16.63 -3.18
N GLY A 112 -14.54 16.75 -3.78
CA GLY A 112 -13.33 16.06 -3.31
C GLY A 112 -12.91 16.50 -1.91
N LEU A 113 -13.01 17.78 -1.59
CA LEU A 113 -12.75 18.29 -0.25
C LEU A 113 -13.77 17.76 0.78
N ALA A 114 -15.05 17.68 0.39
CA ALA A 114 -16.09 17.10 1.24
C ALA A 114 -15.84 15.60 1.49
N GLU A 115 -15.41 14.86 0.47
CA GLU A 115 -15.02 13.46 0.57
C GLU A 115 -13.84 13.28 1.55
N LEU A 116 -12.78 14.09 1.43
CA LEU A 116 -11.64 14.05 2.39
C LEU A 116 -12.08 14.30 3.83
N LYS A 117 -12.96 15.27 4.07
CA LYS A 117 -13.49 15.56 5.40
C LYS A 117 -14.29 14.38 5.95
N GLY A 118 -15.13 13.76 5.12
CA GLY A 118 -15.88 12.56 5.49
C GLY A 118 -14.99 11.35 5.80
N LEU A 119 -13.89 11.18 5.06
CA LEU A 119 -12.90 10.14 5.33
C LEU A 119 -12.19 10.39 6.66
N GLU A 120 -11.84 11.64 6.99
CA GLU A 120 -11.19 11.97 8.26
C GLU A 120 -12.12 11.71 9.46
N GLU A 121 -13.40 12.04 9.37
CA GLU A 121 -14.39 11.73 10.42
C GLU A 121 -14.50 10.22 10.67
N ARG A 122 -14.51 9.43 9.58
CA ARG A 122 -14.49 7.97 9.66
C ARG A 122 -13.18 7.44 10.24
N PHE A 123 -12.05 8.05 9.88
CA PHE A 123 -10.73 7.71 10.41
C PHE A 123 -10.68 7.92 11.93
N GLU A 124 -11.11 9.08 12.43
CA GLU A 124 -11.17 9.37 13.87
C GLU A 124 -12.05 8.36 14.63
N LYS A 125 -13.18 7.96 14.02
CA LYS A 125 -14.04 6.93 14.60
C LYS A 125 -13.36 5.57 14.64
N ALA A 126 -12.75 5.14 13.54
CA ALA A 126 -12.02 3.87 13.48
C ALA A 126 -10.86 3.84 14.48
N VAL A 127 -10.18 4.99 14.70
CA VAL A 127 -9.15 5.15 15.74
C VAL A 127 -9.73 4.97 17.14
N ALA A 128 -10.87 5.59 17.45
CA ALA A 128 -11.54 5.45 18.73
C ALA A 128 -11.98 4.00 19.00
N ASP A 129 -12.46 3.31 17.95
CA ASP A 129 -12.92 1.93 17.99
C ASP A 129 -11.75 0.90 17.91
N LYS A 130 -10.51 1.36 17.71
CA LYS A 130 -9.29 0.53 17.51
C LYS A 130 -9.41 -0.47 16.35
N ALA A 131 -10.15 -0.11 15.31
CA ALA A 131 -10.42 -0.93 14.14
C ALA A 131 -9.25 -0.85 13.14
N LEU A 132 -8.15 -1.57 13.39
CA LEU A 132 -6.88 -1.43 12.67
C LEU A 132 -7.00 -1.64 11.15
N GLU A 133 -7.82 -2.59 10.71
CA GLU A 133 -8.04 -2.86 9.28
C GLU A 133 -8.77 -1.67 8.63
N GLU A 134 -9.79 -1.14 9.30
CA GLU A 134 -10.55 0.02 8.82
C GLU A 134 -9.68 1.29 8.80
N ILE A 135 -8.82 1.50 9.80
CA ILE A 135 -7.83 2.59 9.84
C ILE A 135 -6.95 2.53 8.59
N ALA A 136 -6.40 1.35 8.24
CA ALA A 136 -5.54 1.19 7.07
C ALA A 136 -6.27 1.47 5.76
N GLU A 137 -7.51 1.01 5.64
CA GLU A 137 -8.34 1.20 4.46
C GLU A 137 -8.71 2.68 4.25
N ILE A 138 -9.13 3.37 5.31
CA ILE A 138 -9.49 4.79 5.22
C ILE A 138 -8.26 5.66 4.94
N ASP A 139 -7.12 5.37 5.56
CA ASP A 139 -5.84 6.03 5.28
C ASP A 139 -5.46 5.93 3.79
N GLU A 140 -5.64 4.74 3.20
CA GLU A 140 -5.42 4.55 1.77
C GLU A 140 -6.40 5.36 0.92
N GLN A 141 -7.69 5.34 1.25
CA GLN A 141 -8.71 6.13 0.55
C GLN A 141 -8.40 7.62 0.63
N PHE A 142 -7.97 8.14 1.78
CA PHE A 142 -7.59 9.53 1.99
C PHE A 142 -6.50 9.98 1.00
N HIS A 143 -5.42 9.23 0.92
CA HIS A 143 -4.35 9.52 -0.02
C HIS A 143 -4.81 9.40 -1.48
N ASN A 144 -5.61 8.38 -1.81
CA ASN A 144 -6.13 8.18 -3.15
C ASN A 144 -6.98 9.36 -3.65
N VAL A 145 -7.81 9.98 -2.80
CA VAL A 145 -8.58 11.17 -3.14
C VAL A 145 -7.65 12.36 -3.45
N ILE A 146 -6.59 12.56 -2.65
CA ILE A 146 -5.61 13.62 -2.91
C ILE A 146 -4.91 13.41 -4.26
N PHE A 147 -4.45 12.18 -4.54
CA PHE A 147 -3.78 11.87 -5.80
C PHE A 147 -4.72 11.97 -7.01
N ALA A 148 -5.95 11.51 -6.88
CA ALA A 148 -6.96 11.63 -7.94
C ALA A 148 -7.24 13.09 -8.31
N SER A 149 -7.25 14.00 -7.32
CA SER A 149 -7.47 15.45 -7.57
C SER A 149 -6.34 16.12 -8.37
N THR A 150 -5.19 15.46 -8.53
CA THR A 150 -4.06 16.02 -9.30
C THR A 150 -4.28 15.98 -10.79
N ASP A 151 -5.17 15.12 -11.29
CA ASP A 151 -5.37 14.87 -12.73
C ASP A 151 -4.04 14.52 -13.44
N ASN A 152 -3.21 13.69 -12.77
CA ASN A 152 -1.91 13.27 -13.25
C ASN A 152 -1.76 11.76 -13.16
N ASP A 153 -2.14 11.05 -14.23
CA ASP A 153 -2.12 9.58 -14.29
C ASP A 153 -0.74 8.98 -13.98
N LYS A 154 0.34 9.67 -14.36
CA LYS A 154 1.70 9.19 -14.08
C LYS A 154 2.04 9.26 -12.61
N LEU A 155 1.64 10.34 -11.95
CA LEU A 155 1.83 10.50 -10.51
C LEU A 155 1.03 9.43 -9.74
N ILE A 156 -0.22 9.21 -10.12
CA ILE A 156 -1.10 8.18 -9.55
C ILE A 156 -0.50 6.79 -9.74
N GLN A 157 -0.04 6.45 -10.96
CA GLN A 157 0.56 5.15 -11.26
C GLN A 157 1.80 4.87 -10.41
N ILE A 158 2.71 5.84 -10.27
CA ILE A 158 3.94 5.68 -9.48
C ILE A 158 3.58 5.51 -7.99
N PHE A 159 2.68 6.34 -7.48
CA PHE A 159 2.24 6.25 -6.08
C PHE A 159 1.61 4.89 -5.74
N ASN A 160 0.72 4.39 -6.60
CA ASN A 160 0.08 3.08 -6.39
C ASN A 160 1.12 1.95 -6.29
N ASN A 161 2.16 1.97 -7.13
CA ASN A 161 3.23 0.99 -7.05
C ASN A 161 3.99 1.05 -5.72
N LEU A 162 4.25 2.25 -5.19
CA LEU A 162 4.91 2.40 -3.89
C LEU A 162 4.01 1.96 -2.74
N GLN A 163 2.70 2.25 -2.81
CA GLN A 163 1.74 1.81 -1.80
C GLN A 163 1.69 0.28 -1.67
N ILE A 164 1.67 -0.42 -2.80
CA ILE A 164 1.66 -1.90 -2.85
C ILE A 164 2.89 -2.45 -2.12
N GLN A 165 4.07 -1.93 -2.42
CA GLN A 165 5.32 -2.40 -1.81
C GLN A 165 5.34 -2.17 -0.30
N LEU A 166 4.79 -1.06 0.18
CA LEU A 166 4.78 -0.69 1.59
C LEU A 166 3.63 -1.31 2.40
N TYR A 167 2.64 -1.92 1.76
CA TYR A 167 1.42 -2.38 2.43
C TYR A 167 1.70 -3.26 3.66
N ARG A 168 2.57 -4.26 3.54
CA ARG A 168 2.93 -5.17 4.64
C ARG A 168 3.54 -4.45 5.84
N TYR A 169 4.36 -3.43 5.58
CA TYR A 169 5.05 -2.64 6.60
C TYR A 169 4.09 -1.67 7.26
N ARG A 170 3.16 -1.11 6.50
CA ARG A 170 2.08 -0.26 7.01
C ARG A 170 1.19 -1.03 7.98
N MET A 171 0.78 -2.25 7.63
CA MET A 171 -0.01 -3.11 8.52
C MET A 171 0.75 -3.49 9.80
N ALA A 172 2.06 -3.72 9.71
CA ALA A 172 2.90 -3.98 10.89
C ALA A 172 3.03 -2.74 11.79
N HIS A 173 3.09 -1.55 11.19
CA HIS A 173 3.14 -0.27 11.89
C HIS A 173 1.87 0.02 12.69
N LEU A 174 0.70 -0.16 12.10
CA LEU A 174 -0.59 0.12 12.76
C LEU A 174 -0.80 -0.71 14.04
N LYS A 175 -0.17 -1.87 14.15
CA LYS A 175 -0.19 -2.71 15.37
C LYS A 175 0.61 -2.13 16.54
N LEU A 176 1.44 -1.11 16.32
CA LEU A 176 2.28 -0.50 17.37
C LEU A 176 1.62 0.68 18.13
N ASP A 177 0.34 0.95 17.86
CA ASP A 177 -0.66 1.75 18.61
C ASP A 177 -0.32 3.18 19.10
N SER A 178 0.94 3.58 19.24
CA SER A 178 1.29 4.89 19.84
C SER A 178 1.33 6.05 18.84
N SER A 179 1.20 5.77 17.54
CA SER A 179 1.41 6.75 16.45
C SER A 179 0.12 7.38 15.91
N ILE A 180 -1.02 6.71 16.10
CA ILE A 180 -2.28 7.04 15.43
C ILE A 180 -2.79 8.47 15.72
N PRO A 181 -2.76 9.01 16.97
CA PRO A 181 -3.24 10.38 17.23
C PRO A 181 -2.51 11.48 16.45
N ALA A 182 -1.23 11.28 16.15
CA ALA A 182 -0.46 12.24 15.37
C ALA A 182 -0.82 12.16 13.87
N ILE A 183 -1.24 11.00 13.36
CA ILE A 183 -1.73 10.83 11.99
C ILE A 183 -2.99 11.70 11.80
N VAL A 184 -3.95 11.63 12.72
CA VAL A 184 -5.15 12.49 12.74
C VAL A 184 -4.77 13.97 12.64
N ALA A 185 -3.79 14.42 13.41
CA ALA A 185 -3.35 15.82 13.39
C ALA A 185 -2.75 16.20 12.02
N HIS A 186 -1.98 15.30 11.38
CA HIS A 186 -1.41 15.52 10.05
C HIS A 186 -2.51 15.58 8.97
N HIS A 187 -3.47 14.64 8.98
CA HIS A 187 -4.59 14.64 8.04
C HIS A 187 -5.38 15.94 8.13
N LYS A 188 -5.74 16.40 9.34
CA LYS A 188 -6.42 17.67 9.55
C LYS A 188 -5.60 18.87 9.05
N GLY A 189 -4.28 18.83 9.23
CA GLY A 189 -3.38 19.85 8.68
C GLY A 189 -3.41 19.88 7.14
N ILE A 190 -3.37 18.72 6.49
CA ILE A 190 -3.46 18.58 5.04
C ILE A 190 -4.80 19.10 4.53
N ILE A 191 -5.92 18.68 5.13
CA ILE A 191 -7.27 19.15 4.77
C ILE A 191 -7.36 20.67 4.86
N ARG A 192 -6.89 21.25 5.97
CA ARG A 192 -6.90 22.70 6.18
C ARG A 192 -6.10 23.46 5.12
N ALA A 193 -4.91 22.94 4.76
CA ALA A 193 -4.07 23.54 3.73
C ALA A 193 -4.77 23.49 2.34
N ILE A 194 -5.42 22.36 2.00
CA ILE A 194 -6.20 22.23 0.76
C ILE A 194 -7.38 23.22 0.77
N GLU A 195 -8.13 23.30 1.84
CA GLU A 195 -9.28 24.21 2.02
C GLU A 195 -8.88 25.70 1.86
N ASN A 196 -7.70 26.05 2.40
CA ASN A 196 -7.16 27.42 2.32
C ASN A 196 -6.39 27.69 1.04
N HIS A 197 -6.27 26.73 0.13
CA HIS A 197 -5.45 26.79 -1.09
C HIS A 197 -3.95 27.11 -0.80
N ASP A 198 -3.46 26.72 0.39
CA ASP A 198 -2.08 26.96 0.82
C ASP A 198 -1.17 25.83 0.35
N VAL A 199 -0.49 26.06 -0.77
CA VAL A 199 0.40 25.09 -1.42
C VAL A 199 1.63 24.77 -0.57
N GLU A 200 2.21 25.78 0.09
CA GLU A 200 3.43 25.64 0.89
C GLU A 200 3.15 24.84 2.17
N GLU A 201 2.08 25.21 2.89
CA GLU A 201 1.64 24.47 4.07
C GLU A 201 1.25 23.03 3.70
N GLY A 202 0.47 22.84 2.62
CA GLY A 202 0.04 21.51 2.17
C GLY A 202 1.20 20.59 1.81
N THR A 203 2.18 21.10 1.07
CA THR A 203 3.40 20.35 0.73
C THR A 203 4.17 19.96 1.99
N THR A 204 4.36 20.89 2.92
CA THR A 204 5.10 20.67 4.16
C THR A 204 4.39 19.65 5.06
N MET A 205 3.06 19.76 5.22
CA MET A 205 2.26 18.83 6.03
C MET A 205 2.31 17.41 5.48
N ALA A 206 2.18 17.23 4.16
CA ALA A 206 2.24 15.91 3.52
C ALA A 206 3.62 15.26 3.67
N GLN A 207 4.70 16.02 3.48
CA GLN A 207 6.06 15.51 3.69
C GLN A 207 6.30 15.15 5.16
N GLY A 208 5.82 15.97 6.10
CA GLY A 208 5.88 15.73 7.53
C GLY A 208 5.13 14.45 7.93
N HIS A 209 3.96 14.24 7.34
CA HIS A 209 3.16 13.02 7.51
C HIS A 209 3.93 11.75 7.12
N VAL A 210 4.52 11.74 5.92
CA VAL A 210 5.33 10.58 5.47
C VAL A 210 6.55 10.38 6.35
N LYS A 211 7.26 11.46 6.73
CA LYS A 211 8.40 11.36 7.63
C LYS A 211 8.03 10.75 8.97
N TYR A 212 6.88 11.13 9.54
CA TYR A 212 6.37 10.56 10.77
C TYR A 212 6.11 9.06 10.64
N HIS A 213 5.44 8.64 9.56
CA HIS A 213 5.23 7.21 9.26
C HIS A 213 6.55 6.45 9.11
N THR A 214 7.56 7.05 8.48
CA THR A 214 8.88 6.45 8.28
C THR A 214 9.50 5.99 9.60
N GLU A 215 9.48 6.83 10.62
CA GLU A 215 10.08 6.51 11.93
C GLU A 215 9.43 5.28 12.59
N PHE A 216 8.11 5.12 12.43
CA PHE A 216 7.38 3.99 13.01
C PHE A 216 7.54 2.71 12.20
N ILE A 217 7.52 2.80 10.87
CA ILE A 217 7.76 1.64 10.01
C ILE A 217 9.15 1.07 10.28
N LEU A 218 10.17 1.91 10.39
CA LEU A 218 11.53 1.46 10.68
C LEU A 218 11.65 0.81 12.06
N ARG A 219 10.95 1.34 13.08
CA ARG A 219 10.89 0.68 14.39
C ARG A 219 10.27 -0.71 14.31
N ALA A 220 9.20 -0.88 13.52
CA ALA A 220 8.55 -2.17 13.32
C ALA A 220 9.46 -3.18 12.64
N VAL A 221 10.24 -2.75 11.65
CA VAL A 221 11.21 -3.59 10.93
C VAL A 221 12.34 -4.05 11.87
N ARG A 222 12.97 -3.13 12.59
CA ARG A 222 14.07 -3.42 13.53
C ARG A 222 13.64 -4.37 14.65
N ASN A 223 12.42 -4.26 15.12
CA ASN A 223 11.88 -5.16 16.15
C ASN A 223 11.62 -6.59 15.65
N LYS A 224 11.53 -6.81 14.33
CA LYS A 224 11.43 -8.14 13.72
C LYS A 224 12.78 -8.83 13.61
N GLU A 225 13.85 -8.09 13.35
CA GLU A 225 15.21 -8.64 13.21
C GLU A 225 15.82 -9.07 14.54
N THR A 226 15.23 -8.66 15.66
CA THR A 226 15.73 -8.94 17.02
C THR A 226 15.04 -10.17 17.66
N LYS A 227 14.10 -10.82 16.96
CA LYS A 227 13.39 -12.05 17.40
C LYS A 227 13.72 -13.23 16.51
#